data_daf1b9026fa6da049cceb742cddbeab2
#
_entry.id   daf1b9026fa6da049cceb742cddbeab2
#
_cell.length_a   1.000
_cell.length_b   1.000
_cell.length_c   1.000
_cell.angle_alpha   90.00
_cell.angle_beta   90.00
_cell.angle_gamma   90.00
#
_symmetry.space_group_name_H-M   'P 1'
#
loop_
_entity.id
_entity.type
_entity.pdbx_description
1 polymer ?
#
loop_
_entity_poly.entity_id
_entity_poly.type
_entity_poly.pdbx_seq_one_letter_code
_entity_poly.pdbx_strand_id
1 'polypeptide(L)'
;WIAGGQFPLVLGGEHGILLPILESLSDHRMISTLSDLTIVQIDAHADLRDQLNGERLSHGTVIRRALDLGVGRVIQVGVRAFSMEEEELMKSEDRIQTWLARDLLSVSDGNLEWDRMVGSLSEISGPVWLTFDVDGLDGSLVPSTGTPVPGGLSHWGAVEVIESLFSSESCEVIGADVNEIVPGTDSSLTQFSAALIATKMVACHIADFSSKKG
;
A
#
# COMPACT_ATOMS: atom_id res chain seq x y z
N TRP A 1 11.35 7.69 -16.98
CA TRP A 1 11.10 6.32 -16.50
C TRP A 1 9.61 6.00 -16.59
N ILE A 2 8.75 6.75 -15.93
CA ILE A 2 7.28 6.51 -15.88
C ILE A 2 6.66 6.55 -17.29
N ALA A 3 6.96 7.55 -18.11
CA ALA A 3 6.50 7.64 -19.48
C ALA A 3 7.01 6.51 -20.39
N GLY A 4 8.11 5.86 -20.02
CA GLY A 4 8.71 4.74 -20.78
C GLY A 4 8.04 3.39 -20.56
N GLY A 5 7.04 3.29 -19.69
CA GLY A 5 6.33 2.04 -19.37
C GLY A 5 7.19 1.00 -18.63
N GLN A 6 8.25 1.44 -17.95
CA GLN A 6 8.97 0.61 -17.00
C GLN A 6 8.19 0.53 -15.68
N PHE A 7 8.36 -0.57 -14.97
CA PHE A 7 7.83 -0.73 -13.63
C PHE A 7 8.79 -0.10 -12.62
N PRO A 8 8.49 1.09 -12.06
CA PRO A 8 9.30 1.67 -11.01
C PRO A 8 9.03 0.93 -9.69
N LEU A 9 10.09 0.52 -9.00
CA LEU A 9 10.04 0.14 -7.60
C LEU A 9 10.87 1.16 -6.81
N VAL A 10 10.19 1.97 -6.01
CA VAL A 10 10.82 3.01 -5.20
C VAL A 10 11.10 2.44 -3.81
N LEU A 11 12.35 2.55 -3.36
CA LEU A 11 12.71 2.23 -2.00
C LEU A 11 12.86 3.56 -1.26
N GLY A 12 11.91 3.84 -0.41
CA GLY A 12 11.81 5.13 0.23
C GLY A 12 12.43 5.16 1.61
N GLY A 13 12.45 6.36 2.16
CA GLY A 13 12.51 6.71 3.57
C GLY A 13 11.10 6.85 4.10
N GLU A 14 10.67 8.09 4.32
CA GLU A 14 9.36 8.44 4.85
C GLU A 14 8.25 8.23 3.81
N HIS A 15 7.05 7.78 4.25
CA HIS A 15 5.92 7.44 3.37
C HIS A 15 5.42 8.64 2.54
N GLY A 16 5.70 9.87 2.96
CA GLY A 16 5.40 11.08 2.20
C GLY A 16 5.98 11.11 0.80
N ILE A 17 6.96 10.25 0.46
CA ILE A 17 7.51 10.12 -0.89
C ILE A 17 6.45 9.71 -1.93
N LEU A 18 5.35 9.10 -1.52
CA LEU A 18 4.25 8.75 -2.42
C LEU A 18 3.68 9.98 -3.14
N LEU A 19 3.64 11.14 -2.48
CA LEU A 19 3.07 12.34 -3.09
C LEU A 19 3.78 12.79 -4.38
N PRO A 20 5.11 13.05 -4.39
CA PRO A 20 5.81 13.39 -5.63
C PRO A 20 5.78 12.26 -6.67
N ILE A 21 5.65 11.00 -6.25
CA ILE A 21 5.44 9.89 -7.17
C ILE A 21 4.09 10.08 -7.89
N LEU A 22 3.00 10.32 -7.17
CA LEU A 22 1.67 10.53 -7.75
C LEU A 22 1.64 11.73 -8.70
N GLU A 23 2.28 12.83 -8.34
CA GLU A 23 2.40 14.00 -9.21
C GLU A 23 3.09 13.65 -10.53
N SER A 24 4.08 12.77 -10.52
CA SER A 24 4.80 12.32 -11.72
C SER A 24 4.01 11.29 -12.55
N LEU A 25 3.01 10.62 -11.99
CA LEU A 25 2.21 9.62 -12.70
C LEU A 25 1.27 10.22 -13.73
N SER A 26 1.01 11.52 -13.71
CA SER A 26 0.25 12.21 -14.77
C SER A 26 0.86 12.02 -16.16
N ASP A 27 2.15 11.72 -16.25
CA ASP A 27 2.86 11.43 -17.50
C ASP A 27 2.84 9.93 -17.89
N HIS A 28 2.23 9.07 -17.06
CA HIS A 28 2.18 7.65 -17.35
C HIS A 28 1.16 7.33 -18.44
N ARG A 29 1.55 6.48 -19.40
CA ARG A 29 0.73 6.13 -20.58
C ARG A 29 -0.67 5.59 -20.28
N MET A 30 -0.88 5.00 -19.10
CA MET A 30 -2.16 4.41 -18.68
C MET A 30 -3.01 5.35 -17.82
N ILE A 31 -2.52 6.53 -17.52
CA ILE A 31 -3.19 7.48 -16.66
C ILE A 31 -3.54 8.73 -17.46
N SER A 32 -4.83 8.93 -17.74
CA SER A 32 -5.30 10.16 -18.34
C SER A 32 -5.50 11.24 -17.28
N THR A 33 -5.99 10.83 -16.14
CA THR A 33 -6.12 11.65 -14.92
C THR A 33 -5.85 10.76 -13.70
N LEU A 34 -5.47 11.33 -12.56
CA LEU A 34 -5.29 10.54 -11.34
C LEU A 34 -6.58 9.87 -10.86
N SER A 35 -7.74 10.27 -11.35
CA SER A 35 -9.00 9.58 -11.09
C SER A 35 -9.08 8.17 -11.71
N ASP A 36 -8.19 7.84 -12.63
CA ASP A 36 -8.08 6.49 -13.21
C ASP A 36 -7.29 5.54 -12.29
N LEU A 37 -6.51 6.10 -11.34
CA LEU A 37 -5.59 5.36 -10.49
C LEU A 37 -6.29 4.81 -9.25
N THR A 38 -6.01 3.55 -8.94
CA THR A 38 -6.25 2.96 -7.63
C THR A 38 -4.94 2.87 -6.86
N ILE A 39 -4.91 3.37 -5.63
CA ILE A 39 -3.84 3.12 -4.67
C ILE A 39 -4.24 1.91 -3.82
N VAL A 40 -3.35 0.94 -3.70
CA VAL A 40 -3.44 -0.10 -2.67
C VAL A 40 -2.35 0.17 -1.65
N GLN A 41 -2.77 0.49 -0.42
CA GLN A 41 -1.88 0.78 0.70
C GLN A 41 -1.87 -0.39 1.67
N ILE A 42 -0.68 -0.92 1.96
CA ILE A 42 -0.45 -1.86 3.06
C ILE A 42 0.26 -1.09 4.16
N ASP A 43 -0.39 -0.94 5.33
CA ASP A 43 0.05 0.00 6.36
C ASP A 43 -0.64 -0.29 7.70
N ALA A 44 0.01 0.05 8.81
CA ALA A 44 -0.62 0.11 10.12
C ALA A 44 -1.51 1.35 10.29
N HIS A 45 -1.17 2.43 9.60
CA HIS A 45 -1.76 3.74 9.73
C HIS A 45 -2.70 4.07 8.57
N ALA A 46 -3.69 4.94 8.81
CA ALA A 46 -4.59 5.38 7.75
C ALA A 46 -4.00 6.50 6.88
N ASP A 47 -3.07 7.31 7.42
CA ASP A 47 -2.40 8.43 6.74
C ASP A 47 -3.36 9.47 6.14
N LEU A 48 -4.52 9.61 6.80
CA LEU A 48 -5.64 10.44 6.35
C LEU A 48 -5.77 11.76 7.13
N ARG A 49 -4.79 12.09 7.99
CA ARG A 49 -4.81 13.36 8.73
C ARG A 49 -4.74 14.54 7.78
N ASP A 50 -5.45 15.63 8.09
CA ASP A 50 -5.28 16.87 7.31
C ASP A 50 -3.90 17.49 7.56
N GLN A 51 -3.41 17.38 8.80
CA GLN A 51 -2.07 17.81 9.18
C GLN A 51 -1.52 16.97 10.34
N LEU A 52 -0.21 16.82 10.39
CA LEU A 52 0.50 16.20 11.50
C LEU A 52 1.49 17.20 12.08
N ASN A 53 1.36 17.55 13.37
CA ASN A 53 2.20 18.56 14.03
C ASN A 53 2.24 19.94 13.31
N GLY A 54 1.16 20.32 12.63
CA GLY A 54 1.07 21.55 11.85
C GLY A 54 1.55 21.42 10.40
N GLU A 55 2.11 20.27 10.02
CA GLU A 55 2.59 20.00 8.66
C GLU A 55 1.54 19.23 7.85
N ARG A 56 1.24 19.75 6.67
CA ARG A 56 0.30 19.12 5.73
C ARG A 56 0.96 18.09 4.81
N LEU A 57 2.27 18.12 4.69
CA LEU A 57 3.07 17.21 3.85
C LEU A 57 3.93 16.35 4.76
N SER A 58 3.44 15.17 5.11
CA SER A 58 4.14 14.20 5.95
C SER A 58 3.59 12.79 5.71
N HIS A 59 4.28 11.77 6.26
CA HIS A 59 3.81 10.38 6.23
C HIS A 59 2.35 10.23 6.66
N GLY A 60 1.95 10.77 7.82
CA GLY A 60 0.58 10.62 8.34
C GLY A 60 -0.51 11.42 7.61
N THR A 61 -0.16 12.09 6.50
CA THR A 61 -1.10 12.87 5.69
C THR A 61 -1.11 12.47 4.21
N VAL A 62 -0.25 11.54 3.82
CA VAL A 62 0.04 11.28 2.39
C VAL A 62 -1.17 10.75 1.64
N ILE A 63 -1.98 9.90 2.23
CA ILE A 63 -3.20 9.38 1.59
C ILE A 63 -4.28 10.48 1.50
N ARG A 64 -4.38 11.35 2.50
CA ARG A 64 -5.23 12.53 2.41
C ARG A 64 -4.81 13.42 1.23
N ARG A 65 -3.51 13.64 1.05
CA ARG A 65 -2.99 14.43 -0.09
C ARG A 65 -3.21 13.73 -1.42
N ALA A 66 -3.13 12.40 -1.47
CA ALA A 66 -3.47 11.63 -2.67
C ALA A 66 -4.94 11.86 -3.10
N LEU A 67 -5.86 11.86 -2.15
CA LEU A 67 -7.28 12.18 -2.40
C LEU A 67 -7.47 13.63 -2.88
N ASP A 68 -6.74 14.58 -2.31
CA ASP A 68 -6.75 15.99 -2.72
C ASP A 68 -6.22 16.18 -4.14
N LEU A 69 -5.25 15.36 -4.59
CA LEU A 69 -4.76 15.32 -5.98
C LEU A 69 -5.77 14.69 -6.96
N GLY A 70 -6.82 14.06 -6.47
CA GLY A 70 -7.87 13.49 -7.30
C GLY A 70 -7.69 12.00 -7.63
N VAL A 71 -6.93 11.25 -6.85
CA VAL A 71 -6.85 9.79 -6.96
C VAL A 71 -8.25 9.18 -6.89
N GLY A 72 -8.54 8.24 -7.79
CA GLY A 72 -9.88 7.70 -7.97
C GLY A 72 -10.31 6.73 -6.90
N ARG A 73 -9.40 5.93 -6.36
CA ARG A 73 -9.70 4.95 -5.31
C ARG A 73 -8.49 4.68 -4.43
N VAL A 74 -8.75 4.45 -3.16
CA VAL A 74 -7.76 4.00 -2.17
C VAL A 74 -8.29 2.75 -1.47
N ILE A 75 -7.51 1.68 -1.49
CA ILE A 75 -7.79 0.45 -0.74
C ILE A 75 -6.68 0.31 0.29
N GLN A 76 -7.06 0.34 1.56
CA GLN A 76 -6.14 0.22 2.69
C GLN A 76 -6.26 -1.16 3.32
N VAL A 77 -5.13 -1.82 3.54
CA VAL A 77 -5.06 -3.18 4.11
C VAL A 77 -4.16 -3.19 5.34
N GLY A 78 -4.69 -3.62 6.47
CA GLY A 78 -3.92 -3.80 7.71
C GLY A 78 -3.99 -2.62 8.68
N VAL A 79 -4.80 -1.60 8.39
CA VAL A 79 -4.92 -0.40 9.23
C VAL A 79 -5.42 -0.77 10.64
N ARG A 80 -4.75 -0.20 11.67
CA ARG A 80 -5.05 -0.45 13.08
C ARG A 80 -4.69 0.70 14.01
N ALA A 81 -4.04 1.75 13.47
CA ALA A 81 -3.72 2.97 14.19
C ALA A 81 -4.25 4.18 13.42
N PHE A 82 -5.29 4.82 13.93
CA PHE A 82 -5.94 5.98 13.32
C PHE A 82 -6.65 6.84 14.37
N SER A 83 -6.87 8.08 14.08
CA SER A 83 -7.63 9.02 14.91
C SER A 83 -9.13 8.95 14.61
N MET A 84 -9.96 9.58 15.45
CA MET A 84 -11.40 9.70 15.19
C MET A 84 -11.69 10.46 13.90
N GLU A 85 -10.91 11.50 13.58
CA GLU A 85 -11.04 12.26 12.35
C GLU A 85 -10.79 11.38 11.11
N GLU A 86 -9.77 10.54 11.18
CA GLU A 86 -9.46 9.57 10.11
C GLU A 86 -10.56 8.51 9.98
N GLU A 87 -11.11 8.04 11.10
CA GLU A 87 -12.25 7.09 11.10
C GLU A 87 -13.49 7.70 10.45
N GLU A 88 -13.79 8.95 10.74
CA GLU A 88 -14.91 9.67 10.11
C GLU A 88 -14.70 9.79 8.59
N LEU A 89 -13.48 10.09 8.15
CA LEU A 89 -13.15 10.18 6.75
C LEU A 89 -13.24 8.81 6.05
N MET A 90 -12.70 7.75 6.64
CA MET A 90 -12.83 6.38 6.12
C MET A 90 -14.28 5.94 5.92
N LYS A 91 -15.21 6.47 6.74
CA LYS A 91 -16.64 6.14 6.65
C LYS A 91 -17.41 7.01 5.67
N SER A 92 -16.95 8.24 5.41
CA SER A 92 -17.69 9.24 4.61
C SER A 92 -17.15 9.49 3.21
N GLU A 93 -15.92 9.09 2.93
CA GLU A 93 -15.30 9.26 1.61
C GLU A 93 -15.46 7.98 0.78
N ASP A 94 -16.31 8.02 -0.23
CA ASP A 94 -16.67 6.86 -1.07
C ASP A 94 -15.48 6.25 -1.83
N ARG A 95 -14.40 7.03 -2.01
CA ARG A 95 -13.18 6.53 -2.68
C ARG A 95 -12.30 5.67 -1.78
N ILE A 96 -12.56 5.61 -0.47
CA ILE A 96 -11.76 4.85 0.49
C ILE A 96 -12.45 3.53 0.83
N GLN A 97 -11.70 2.45 0.76
CA GLN A 97 -12.08 1.16 1.29
C GLN A 97 -11.01 0.68 2.25
N THR A 98 -11.31 0.57 3.53
CA THR A 98 -10.35 0.18 4.57
C THR A 98 -10.66 -1.19 5.14
N TRP A 99 -9.66 -2.08 5.11
CA TRP A 99 -9.66 -3.39 5.74
C TRP A 99 -8.83 -3.32 7.02
N LEU A 100 -9.51 -3.28 8.16
CA LEU A 100 -8.83 -3.17 9.46
C LEU A 100 -8.15 -4.49 9.84
N ALA A 101 -6.93 -4.41 10.35
CA ALA A 101 -6.14 -5.59 10.74
C ALA A 101 -6.90 -6.49 11.73
N ARG A 102 -7.61 -5.91 12.71
CA ARG A 102 -8.37 -6.66 13.71
C ARG A 102 -9.47 -7.53 13.08
N ASP A 103 -10.07 -7.08 12.00
CA ASP A 103 -11.15 -7.80 11.32
C ASP A 103 -10.56 -8.87 10.38
N LEU A 104 -9.50 -8.50 9.63
CA LEU A 104 -8.78 -9.42 8.75
C LEU A 104 -8.11 -10.59 9.49
N LEU A 105 -7.62 -10.34 10.71
CA LEU A 105 -6.86 -11.33 11.49
C LEU A 105 -7.71 -11.99 12.58
N SER A 106 -9.03 -11.78 12.56
CA SER A 106 -9.96 -12.42 13.48
C SER A 106 -10.05 -13.91 13.20
N VAL A 107 -9.71 -14.72 14.21
CA VAL A 107 -9.84 -16.19 14.12
C VAL A 107 -11.25 -16.67 14.34
N SER A 108 -12.16 -15.79 14.78
CA SER A 108 -13.52 -16.16 15.18
C SER A 108 -14.46 -16.41 14.00
N ASP A 109 -14.18 -15.85 12.84
CA ASP A 109 -14.98 -15.93 11.62
C ASP A 109 -14.39 -16.82 10.51
N GLY A 110 -13.31 -17.54 10.82
CA GLY A 110 -12.70 -18.51 9.90
C GLY A 110 -12.09 -17.88 8.65
N ASN A 111 -11.47 -16.73 8.79
CA ASN A 111 -10.83 -15.94 7.72
C ASN A 111 -11.80 -15.33 6.69
N LEU A 112 -13.08 -15.24 7.00
CA LEU A 112 -14.09 -14.73 6.05
C LEU A 112 -13.76 -13.31 5.55
N GLU A 113 -13.33 -12.41 6.45
CA GLU A 113 -12.98 -11.05 6.06
C GLU A 113 -11.68 -11.00 5.23
N TRP A 114 -10.75 -11.92 5.50
CA TRP A 114 -9.56 -12.08 4.67
C TRP A 114 -9.92 -12.50 3.24
N ASP A 115 -10.76 -13.52 3.09
CA ASP A 115 -11.21 -14.01 1.78
C ASP A 115 -11.99 -12.92 1.00
N ARG A 116 -12.80 -12.12 1.70
CA ARG A 116 -13.51 -10.97 1.10
C ARG A 116 -12.53 -9.90 0.63
N MET A 117 -11.53 -9.59 1.42
CA MET A 117 -10.49 -8.60 1.05
C MET A 117 -9.76 -9.08 -0.20
N VAL A 118 -9.24 -10.32 -0.20
CA VAL A 118 -8.54 -10.90 -1.36
C VAL A 118 -9.46 -10.91 -2.60
N GLY A 119 -10.72 -11.28 -2.44
CA GLY A 119 -11.72 -11.22 -3.50
C GLY A 119 -11.90 -9.80 -4.06
N SER A 120 -11.97 -8.80 -3.20
CA SER A 120 -12.11 -7.39 -3.61
C SER A 120 -10.89 -6.85 -4.38
N LEU A 121 -9.69 -7.35 -4.06
CA LEU A 121 -8.47 -6.99 -4.81
C LEU A 121 -8.50 -7.54 -6.23
N SER A 122 -9.05 -8.74 -6.43
CA SER A 122 -9.16 -9.35 -7.76
C SER A 122 -10.19 -8.65 -8.67
N GLU A 123 -11.10 -7.86 -8.09
CA GLU A 123 -12.11 -7.07 -8.81
C GLU A 123 -11.60 -5.68 -9.25
N ILE A 124 -10.40 -5.28 -8.83
CA ILE A 124 -9.81 -4.01 -9.25
C ILE A 124 -9.58 -4.03 -10.76
N SER A 125 -9.90 -2.94 -11.43
CA SER A 125 -9.63 -2.75 -12.84
C SER A 125 -8.83 -1.48 -13.11
N GLY A 126 -7.97 -1.51 -14.13
CA GLY A 126 -7.14 -0.38 -14.52
C GLY A 126 -5.81 -0.27 -13.75
N PRO A 127 -5.17 0.92 -13.79
CA PRO A 127 -3.85 1.11 -13.21
C PRO A 127 -3.89 1.11 -11.67
N VAL A 128 -2.93 0.41 -11.08
CA VAL A 128 -2.76 0.31 -9.63
C VAL A 128 -1.35 0.76 -9.25
N TRP A 129 -1.24 1.59 -8.23
CA TRP A 129 0.00 1.84 -7.50
C TRP A 129 -0.05 1.11 -6.16
N LEU A 130 0.94 0.27 -5.89
CA LEU A 130 1.08 -0.45 -4.62
C LEU A 130 2.05 0.30 -3.72
N THR A 131 1.56 0.90 -2.65
CA THR A 131 2.38 1.55 -1.62
C THR A 131 2.44 0.67 -0.38
N PHE A 132 3.62 0.38 0.09
CA PHE A 132 3.88 -0.54 1.19
C PHE A 132 4.69 0.15 2.28
N ASP A 133 4.01 0.54 3.35
CA ASP A 133 4.69 0.84 4.60
C ASP A 133 5.09 -0.47 5.28
N VAL A 134 6.34 -0.61 5.70
CA VAL A 134 6.80 -1.86 6.34
C VAL A 134 6.09 -2.14 7.65
N ASP A 135 5.55 -1.12 8.32
CA ASP A 135 4.81 -1.29 9.55
C ASP A 135 3.39 -1.88 9.36
N GLY A 136 2.92 -2.00 8.12
CA GLY A 136 1.77 -2.85 7.77
C GLY A 136 1.96 -4.32 8.20
N LEU A 137 3.21 -4.79 8.21
CA LEU A 137 3.58 -6.05 8.85
C LEU A 137 3.46 -5.94 10.38
N ASP A 138 3.35 -7.10 11.04
CA ASP A 138 3.41 -7.14 12.50
C ASP A 138 4.72 -6.58 13.04
N GLY A 139 4.66 -5.77 14.08
CA GLY A 139 5.83 -5.11 14.66
C GLY A 139 6.95 -6.06 15.10
N SER A 140 6.65 -7.36 15.32
CA SER A 140 7.66 -8.38 15.59
C SER A 140 8.54 -8.71 14.37
N LEU A 141 8.06 -8.44 13.16
CA LEU A 141 8.78 -8.63 11.88
C LEU A 141 9.54 -7.37 11.46
N VAL A 142 9.17 -6.21 11.98
CA VAL A 142 9.71 -4.90 11.59
C VAL A 142 10.03 -4.02 12.82
N PRO A 143 10.86 -4.50 13.75
CA PRO A 143 11.14 -3.79 15.00
C PRO A 143 11.89 -2.46 14.80
N SER A 144 12.47 -2.22 13.63
CA SER A 144 13.20 -1.00 13.28
C SER A 144 12.45 -0.15 12.25
N THR A 145 11.11 -0.10 12.31
CA THR A 145 10.33 0.96 11.65
C THR A 145 10.12 2.15 12.60
N GLY A 146 9.70 3.30 12.07
CA GLY A 146 9.51 4.51 12.87
C GLY A 146 8.39 4.38 13.90
N THR A 147 7.29 3.74 13.52
CA THR A 147 6.05 3.64 14.31
C THR A 147 5.51 2.20 14.34
N PRO A 148 6.24 1.23 14.92
CA PRO A 148 5.80 -0.17 14.91
C PRO A 148 4.52 -0.35 15.74
N VAL A 149 3.51 -1.00 15.16
CA VAL A 149 2.24 -1.30 15.83
C VAL A 149 2.04 -2.83 15.86
N PRO A 150 1.81 -3.46 17.01
CA PRO A 150 1.50 -4.89 17.09
C PRO A 150 0.18 -5.26 16.39
N GLY A 151 0.01 -6.53 16.02
CA GLY A 151 -1.21 -7.04 15.43
C GLY A 151 -1.35 -6.76 13.92
N GLY A 152 -0.24 -6.66 13.21
CA GLY A 152 -0.18 -6.47 11.77
C GLY A 152 -0.17 -7.77 10.98
N LEU A 153 -0.01 -7.63 9.65
CA LEU A 153 0.02 -8.76 8.74
C LEU A 153 1.23 -9.67 8.99
N SER A 154 1.03 -10.97 8.82
CA SER A 154 2.15 -11.88 8.67
C SER A 154 2.88 -11.60 7.35
N HIS A 155 4.14 -12.03 7.25
CA HIS A 155 4.87 -11.94 5.98
C HIS A 155 4.12 -12.65 4.83
N TRP A 156 3.58 -13.84 5.08
CA TRP A 156 2.83 -14.58 4.07
C TRP A 156 1.49 -13.95 3.72
N GLY A 157 0.81 -13.31 4.66
CA GLY A 157 -0.40 -12.55 4.38
C GLY A 157 -0.10 -11.35 3.46
N ALA A 158 0.97 -10.61 3.72
CA ALA A 158 1.39 -9.53 2.83
C ALA A 158 1.78 -10.03 1.43
N VAL A 159 2.45 -11.18 1.35
CA VAL A 159 2.77 -11.84 0.07
C VAL A 159 1.50 -12.21 -0.70
N GLU A 160 0.48 -12.75 -0.03
CA GLU A 160 -0.80 -13.11 -0.65
C GLU A 160 -1.52 -11.87 -1.22
N VAL A 161 -1.53 -10.75 -0.50
CA VAL A 161 -2.06 -9.48 -1.00
C VAL A 161 -1.34 -9.05 -2.29
N ILE A 162 -0.01 -9.09 -2.30
CA ILE A 162 0.80 -8.75 -3.47
C ILE A 162 0.47 -9.69 -4.64
N GLU A 163 0.48 -11.01 -4.42
CA GLU A 163 0.18 -12.00 -5.44
C GLU A 163 -1.22 -11.82 -6.04
N SER A 164 -2.21 -11.50 -5.21
CA SER A 164 -3.60 -11.28 -5.65
C SER A 164 -3.70 -10.10 -6.61
N LEU A 165 -2.97 -9.01 -6.37
CA LEU A 165 -2.93 -7.86 -7.26
C LEU A 165 -2.30 -8.19 -8.61
N PHE A 166 -1.13 -8.83 -8.60
CA PHE A 166 -0.40 -9.13 -9.84
C PHE A 166 -1.02 -10.28 -10.64
N SER A 167 -1.83 -11.14 -10.03
CA SER A 167 -2.53 -12.24 -10.74
C SER A 167 -3.87 -11.82 -11.33
N SER A 168 -4.36 -10.63 -11.02
CA SER A 168 -5.61 -10.11 -11.61
C SER A 168 -5.44 -9.78 -13.08
N GLU A 169 -6.35 -10.28 -13.93
CA GLU A 169 -6.36 -9.98 -15.37
C GLU A 169 -6.87 -8.58 -15.68
N SER A 170 -7.63 -7.97 -14.76
CA SER A 170 -8.31 -6.69 -14.95
C SER A 170 -7.53 -5.50 -14.43
N CYS A 171 -6.57 -5.69 -13.52
CA CYS A 171 -5.71 -4.62 -13.02
C CYS A 171 -4.30 -4.69 -13.59
N GLU A 172 -3.63 -3.55 -13.65
CA GLU A 172 -2.22 -3.47 -14.00
C GLU A 172 -1.48 -2.71 -12.90
N VAL A 173 -0.62 -3.41 -12.15
CA VAL A 173 0.25 -2.77 -11.17
C VAL A 173 1.35 -2.04 -11.93
N ILE A 174 1.25 -0.72 -12.02
CA ILE A 174 2.14 0.15 -12.83
C ILE A 174 3.42 0.56 -12.11
N GLY A 175 3.48 0.34 -10.81
CA GLY A 175 4.65 0.61 -9.97
C GLY A 175 4.35 0.36 -8.51
N ALA A 176 5.39 0.41 -7.70
CA ALA A 176 5.28 0.21 -6.26
C ALA A 176 6.34 1.00 -5.49
N ASP A 177 6.10 1.18 -4.20
CA ASP A 177 7.10 1.67 -3.26
C ASP A 177 7.08 0.86 -1.96
N VAL A 178 8.23 0.89 -1.24
CA VAL A 178 8.40 0.28 0.08
C VAL A 178 9.07 1.32 0.98
N ASN A 179 8.41 1.70 2.07
CA ASN A 179 8.77 2.86 2.90
C ASN A 179 8.96 2.50 4.37
N GLU A 180 9.34 3.50 5.17
CA GLU A 180 9.45 3.50 6.62
C GLU A 180 10.48 2.49 7.18
N ILE A 181 11.52 2.20 6.40
CA ILE A 181 12.64 1.35 6.82
C ILE A 181 13.64 2.21 7.56
N VAL A 182 13.67 2.11 8.89
CA VAL A 182 14.69 2.78 9.70
C VAL A 182 15.89 1.84 9.87
N PRO A 183 17.10 2.28 9.51
CA PRO A 183 18.30 1.46 9.74
C PRO A 183 18.48 1.18 11.22
N GLY A 184 18.24 -0.07 11.64
CA GLY A 184 18.44 -0.52 13.02
C GLY A 184 19.86 -1.02 13.24
N THR A 185 20.40 -0.78 14.44
CA THR A 185 21.70 -1.30 14.86
C THR A 185 21.59 -2.66 15.54
N ASP A 186 20.44 -2.99 16.12
CA ASP A 186 20.24 -4.16 16.97
C ASP A 186 19.65 -5.36 16.23
N SER A 187 18.98 -5.13 15.08
CA SER A 187 18.41 -6.19 14.27
C SER A 187 18.31 -5.76 12.80
N SER A 188 18.69 -6.65 11.91
CA SER A 188 18.50 -6.49 10.46
C SER A 188 17.15 -7.03 9.98
N LEU A 189 16.27 -7.46 10.87
CA LEU A 189 15.02 -8.14 10.50
C LEU A 189 14.11 -7.23 9.65
N THR A 190 13.97 -5.95 10.01
CA THR A 190 13.17 -4.99 9.24
C THR A 190 13.70 -4.85 7.81
N GLN A 191 15.02 -4.71 7.64
CA GLN A 191 15.64 -4.59 6.31
C GLN A 191 15.45 -5.86 5.48
N PHE A 192 15.57 -7.04 6.09
CA PHE A 192 15.32 -8.31 5.40
C PHE A 192 13.84 -8.48 5.05
N SER A 193 12.91 -8.15 5.94
CA SER A 193 11.48 -8.21 5.68
C SER A 193 11.11 -7.29 4.49
N ALA A 194 11.58 -6.04 4.51
CA ALA A 194 11.37 -5.09 3.43
C ALA A 194 11.98 -5.55 2.11
N ALA A 195 13.21 -6.06 2.13
CA ALA A 195 13.89 -6.57 0.94
C ALA A 195 13.16 -7.76 0.32
N LEU A 196 12.62 -8.67 1.13
CA LEU A 196 11.84 -9.80 0.65
C LEU A 196 10.52 -9.35 0.01
N ILE A 197 9.82 -8.37 0.61
CA ILE A 197 8.61 -7.77 0.03
C ILE A 197 8.94 -7.09 -1.29
N ALA A 198 9.96 -6.24 -1.35
CA ALA A 198 10.39 -5.58 -2.58
C ALA A 198 10.77 -6.58 -3.68
N THR A 199 11.52 -7.63 -3.32
CA THR A 199 11.90 -8.70 -4.25
C THR A 199 10.66 -9.46 -4.76
N LYS A 200 9.67 -9.69 -3.89
CA LYS A 200 8.40 -10.33 -4.26
C LYS A 200 7.63 -9.51 -5.29
N MET A 201 7.53 -8.20 -5.10
CA MET A 201 6.89 -7.30 -6.07
C MET A 201 7.55 -7.39 -7.45
N VAL A 202 8.89 -7.36 -7.50
CA VAL A 202 9.65 -7.52 -8.76
C VAL A 202 9.38 -8.90 -9.39
N ALA A 203 9.41 -9.97 -8.59
CA ALA A 203 9.17 -11.31 -9.09
C ALA A 203 7.76 -11.47 -9.68
N CYS A 204 6.74 -10.92 -9.01
CA CYS A 204 5.37 -10.92 -9.50
C CYS A 204 5.23 -10.12 -10.79
N HIS A 205 5.83 -8.92 -10.87
CA HIS A 205 5.84 -8.12 -12.10
C HIS A 205 6.47 -8.87 -13.27
N ILE A 206 7.62 -9.55 -13.09
CA ILE A 206 8.27 -10.32 -14.15
C ILE A 206 7.39 -11.49 -14.60
N ALA A 207 6.73 -12.17 -13.66
CA ALA A 207 5.84 -13.29 -13.97
C ALA A 207 4.60 -12.84 -14.76
N ASP A 208 3.96 -11.74 -14.34
CA ASP A 208 2.81 -11.16 -15.04
C ASP A 208 3.18 -10.70 -16.45
N PHE A 209 4.30 -9.99 -16.61
CA PHE A 209 4.81 -9.58 -17.93
C PHE A 209 5.08 -10.74 -18.87
N SER A 210 5.53 -11.88 -18.33
CA SER A 210 5.79 -13.08 -19.12
C SER A 210 4.50 -13.77 -19.57
N SER A 211 3.48 -13.79 -18.71
CA SER A 211 2.17 -14.39 -19.00
C SER A 211 1.36 -13.62 -20.04
N LYS A 212 1.45 -12.28 -20.02
CA LYS A 212 0.73 -11.39 -20.96
C LYS A 212 1.36 -11.31 -22.37
N LYS A 213 2.58 -11.85 -22.54
CA LYS A 213 3.29 -11.87 -23.84
C LYS A 213 3.29 -13.22 -24.56
N GLY A 214 2.84 -14.29 -23.93
CA GLY A 214 2.70 -15.63 -24.49
C GLY A 214 1.34 -15.83 -25.10
#